data_823b838674d2f39e0103eff08f55b8e6
#
_entry.id   823b838674d2f39e0103eff08f55b8e6
#
_cell.length_a   1.000
_cell.length_b   1.000
_cell.length_c   1.000
_cell.angle_alpha   90.00
_cell.angle_beta   90.00
_cell.angle_gamma   90.00
#
_symmetry.space_group_name_H-M   'P 1'
#
loop_
_entity.id
_entity.type
_entity.pdbx_description
1 polymer ?
#
loop_
_entity_poly.entity_id
_entity_poly.type
_entity_poly.pdbx_seq_one_letter_code
_entity_poly.pdbx_strand_id
1 'polypeptide(L)'
;MRDARIALIYEGTNGIQALDLVGRKLTMHKGRLLQNFQKEVQQFIAENKDNENISSFIKALEDAVKEVMASTMWLMQNGMQDPENALSSASDYLNLVALTSLTYMWARTAKFSDGKNEPQHKTKIKTGTYFI
;
A
#
# COMPACT_ATOMS: atom_id res chain seq x y z
N MET A 1 19.75 8.42 2.19
CA MET A 1 20.29 7.10 1.79
C MET A 1 21.10 6.42 2.90
N ARG A 2 21.96 7.13 3.64
CA ARG A 2 22.78 6.52 4.71
C ARG A 2 21.93 5.84 5.80
N ASP A 3 20.90 6.51 6.24
CA ASP A 3 20.06 6.05 7.36
C ASP A 3 19.08 4.92 6.96
N ALA A 4 18.80 4.76 5.65
CA ALA A 4 17.96 3.67 5.15
C ALA A 4 18.72 2.34 5.00
N ARG A 5 20.06 2.34 5.10
CA ARG A 5 20.87 1.10 4.96
C ARG A 5 20.59 0.08 6.04
N ILE A 6 20.15 0.50 7.20
CA ILE A 6 19.81 -0.41 8.28
C ILE A 6 18.72 -1.41 7.88
N ALA A 7 17.78 -0.99 7.03
CA ALA A 7 16.73 -1.86 6.52
C ALA A 7 17.22 -3.04 5.67
N LEU A 8 18.47 -2.97 5.15
CA LEU A 8 19.11 -4.05 4.40
C LEU A 8 19.92 -5.01 5.29
N ILE A 9 20.17 -4.64 6.53
CA ILE A 9 21.12 -5.34 7.40
C ILE A 9 20.38 -6.17 8.44
N TYR A 10 19.29 -5.65 8.99
CA TYR A 10 18.56 -6.34 10.04
C TYR A 10 17.21 -6.86 9.54
N GLU A 11 16.84 -8.00 10.05
CA GLU A 11 15.51 -8.58 9.87
C GLU A 11 14.64 -8.04 11.02
N GLY A 12 13.55 -7.38 10.67
CA GLY A 12 12.67 -6.70 11.61
C GLY A 12 11.56 -7.58 12.17
N THR A 13 11.76 -8.89 12.31
CA THR A 13 10.72 -9.82 12.76
C THR A 13 9.48 -9.75 11.84
N ASN A 14 9.71 -9.75 10.52
CA ASN A 14 8.65 -9.57 9.50
C ASN A 14 7.48 -10.54 9.70
N GLY A 15 7.75 -11.81 10.02
CA GLY A 15 6.72 -12.78 10.34
C GLY A 15 5.86 -12.39 11.53
N ILE A 16 6.46 -11.91 12.61
CA ILE A 16 5.72 -11.43 13.80
C ILE A 16 4.87 -10.20 13.46
N GLN A 17 5.40 -9.27 12.64
CA GLN A 17 4.63 -8.10 12.20
C GLN A 17 3.46 -8.50 11.30
N ALA A 18 3.65 -9.49 10.44
CA ALA A 18 2.59 -10.02 9.60
C ALA A 18 1.47 -10.66 10.43
N LEU A 19 1.82 -11.48 11.41
CA LEU A 19 0.88 -12.10 12.34
C LEU A 19 0.15 -11.04 13.18
N ASP A 20 0.85 -10.00 13.65
CA ASP A 20 0.24 -8.90 14.39
C ASP A 20 -0.74 -8.08 13.51
N LEU A 21 -0.39 -7.88 12.24
CA LEU A 21 -1.28 -7.21 11.30
C LEU A 21 -2.59 -7.96 11.14
N VAL A 22 -2.52 -9.25 10.80
CA VAL A 22 -3.70 -10.08 10.50
C VAL A 22 -4.48 -10.43 11.77
N GLY A 23 -3.80 -10.84 12.84
CA GLY A 23 -4.46 -11.33 14.06
C GLY A 23 -5.01 -10.23 14.96
N ARG A 24 -4.40 -9.05 14.97
CA ARG A 24 -4.75 -7.97 15.89
C ARG A 24 -5.16 -6.67 15.19
N LYS A 25 -4.30 -6.13 14.31
CA LYS A 25 -4.49 -4.77 13.77
C LYS A 25 -5.69 -4.66 12.83
N LEU A 26 -5.98 -5.69 12.04
CA LEU A 26 -7.14 -5.69 11.15
C LEU A 26 -8.47 -5.59 11.90
N THR A 27 -8.57 -6.22 13.06
CA THR A 27 -9.78 -6.21 13.88
C THR A 27 -9.84 -5.02 14.84
N MET A 28 -8.71 -4.35 15.09
CA MET A 28 -8.59 -3.24 16.03
C MET A 28 -9.56 -2.11 15.67
N HIS A 29 -10.24 -1.59 16.69
CA HIS A 29 -11.27 -0.56 16.52
C HIS A 29 -12.34 -0.93 15.47
N LYS A 30 -12.68 -2.20 15.35
CA LYS A 30 -13.66 -2.73 14.37
C LYS A 30 -13.22 -2.45 12.91
N GLY A 31 -11.93 -2.54 12.64
CA GLY A 31 -11.35 -2.34 11.29
C GLY A 31 -11.24 -0.89 10.83
N ARG A 32 -11.54 0.09 11.70
CA ARG A 32 -11.54 1.52 11.31
C ARG A 32 -10.19 2.02 10.76
N LEU A 33 -9.07 1.46 11.20
CA LEU A 33 -7.75 1.91 10.75
C LEU A 33 -7.58 1.66 9.25
N LEU A 34 -7.89 0.44 8.80
CA LEU A 34 -7.84 0.10 7.37
C LEU A 34 -8.89 0.87 6.56
N GLN A 35 -10.11 0.99 7.10
CA GLN A 35 -11.19 1.75 6.44
C GLN A 35 -10.81 3.22 6.24
N ASN A 36 -10.19 3.86 7.22
CA ASN A 36 -9.73 5.24 7.10
C ASN A 36 -8.64 5.38 6.03
N PHE A 37 -7.67 4.47 6.02
CA PHE A 37 -6.64 4.43 4.96
C PHE A 37 -7.28 4.26 3.57
N GLN A 38 -8.18 3.29 3.42
CA GLN A 38 -8.88 3.07 2.15
C GLN A 38 -9.67 4.29 1.71
N LYS A 39 -10.39 4.94 2.63
CA LYS A 39 -11.15 6.17 2.34
C LYS A 39 -10.24 7.30 1.84
N GLU A 40 -9.11 7.51 2.51
CA GLU A 40 -8.12 8.53 2.11
C GLU A 40 -7.59 8.24 0.71
N VAL A 41 -7.22 6.99 0.43
CA VAL A 41 -6.69 6.59 -0.89
C VAL A 41 -7.77 6.73 -1.97
N GLN A 42 -9.00 6.30 -1.71
CA GLN A 42 -10.11 6.44 -2.66
C GLN A 42 -10.44 7.90 -2.96
N GLN A 43 -10.40 8.77 -1.95
CA GLN A 43 -10.58 10.20 -2.13
C GLN A 43 -9.48 10.77 -3.04
N PHE A 44 -8.21 10.42 -2.79
CA PHE A 44 -7.09 10.83 -3.63
C PHE A 44 -7.24 10.37 -5.08
N ILE A 45 -7.68 9.12 -5.31
CA ILE A 45 -7.97 8.59 -6.65
C ILE A 45 -9.06 9.43 -7.32
N ALA A 46 -10.18 9.65 -6.64
CA ALA A 46 -11.30 10.42 -7.19
C ALA A 46 -10.91 11.86 -7.57
N GLU A 47 -10.12 12.52 -6.73
CA GLU A 47 -9.64 13.90 -6.97
C GLU A 47 -8.65 14.01 -8.14
N ASN A 48 -8.00 12.91 -8.53
CA ASN A 48 -6.94 12.91 -9.55
C ASN A 48 -7.26 12.05 -10.78
N LYS A 49 -8.48 11.53 -10.89
CA LYS A 49 -8.89 10.60 -11.96
C LYS A 49 -8.73 11.19 -13.36
N ASP A 50 -8.98 12.49 -13.52
CA ASP A 50 -8.93 13.20 -14.80
C ASP A 50 -7.55 13.77 -15.13
N ASN A 51 -6.54 13.50 -14.28
CA ASN A 51 -5.18 13.96 -14.51
C ASN A 51 -4.40 12.97 -15.37
N GLU A 52 -4.32 13.24 -16.67
CA GLU A 52 -3.62 12.39 -17.64
C GLU A 52 -2.13 12.18 -17.32
N ASN A 53 -1.45 13.19 -16.74
CA ASN A 53 -0.02 13.14 -16.47
C ASN A 53 0.38 12.08 -15.42
N ILE A 54 -0.56 11.71 -14.55
CA ILE A 54 -0.34 10.71 -13.49
C ILE A 54 -1.28 9.53 -13.59
N SER A 55 -1.97 9.37 -14.72
CA SER A 55 -2.99 8.34 -14.93
C SER A 55 -2.49 6.92 -14.68
N SER A 56 -1.24 6.61 -15.05
CA SER A 56 -0.62 5.31 -14.77
C SER A 56 -0.50 5.02 -13.27
N PHE A 57 -0.15 6.04 -12.47
CA PHE A 57 -0.07 5.91 -11.00
C PHE A 57 -1.44 5.73 -10.37
N ILE A 58 -2.45 6.45 -10.89
CA ILE A 58 -3.83 6.32 -10.40
C ILE A 58 -4.36 4.94 -10.70
N LYS A 59 -4.15 4.43 -11.92
CA LYS A 59 -4.59 3.08 -12.30
C LYS A 59 -3.92 2.00 -11.44
N ALA A 60 -2.59 2.05 -11.28
CA ALA A 60 -1.86 1.11 -10.44
C ALA A 60 -2.37 1.13 -8.98
N LEU A 61 -2.68 2.32 -8.46
CA LEU A 61 -3.22 2.47 -7.12
C LEU A 61 -4.64 1.91 -6.99
N GLU A 62 -5.51 2.14 -7.99
CA GLU A 62 -6.86 1.55 -8.05
C GLU A 62 -6.80 0.02 -7.99
N ASP A 63 -5.92 -0.58 -8.79
CA ASP A 63 -5.77 -2.03 -8.85
C ASP A 63 -5.22 -2.58 -7.52
N ALA A 64 -4.18 -1.95 -6.96
CA ALA A 64 -3.63 -2.34 -5.67
C ALA A 64 -4.66 -2.27 -4.52
N VAL A 65 -5.50 -1.22 -4.49
CA VAL A 65 -6.56 -1.10 -3.47
C VAL A 65 -7.63 -2.18 -3.62
N LYS A 66 -8.01 -2.54 -4.85
CA LYS A 66 -8.94 -3.65 -5.10
C LYS A 66 -8.41 -4.97 -4.54
N GLU A 67 -7.13 -5.25 -4.78
CA GLU A 67 -6.48 -6.47 -4.26
C GLU A 67 -6.43 -6.49 -2.73
N VAL A 68 -6.10 -5.37 -2.08
CA VAL A 68 -6.14 -5.26 -0.61
C VAL A 68 -7.56 -5.50 -0.09
N MET A 69 -8.58 -4.93 -0.73
CA MET A 69 -9.97 -5.12 -0.31
C MET A 69 -10.41 -6.57 -0.45
N ALA A 70 -10.13 -7.20 -1.59
CA ALA A 70 -10.47 -8.59 -1.85
C ALA A 70 -9.78 -9.53 -0.86
N SER A 71 -8.47 -9.34 -0.63
CA SER A 71 -7.69 -10.13 0.32
C SER A 71 -8.16 -9.93 1.77
N THR A 72 -8.51 -8.70 2.15
CA THR A 72 -9.07 -8.41 3.47
C THR A 72 -10.40 -9.14 3.69
N MET A 73 -11.27 -9.11 2.69
CA MET A 73 -12.57 -9.81 2.73
C MET A 73 -12.37 -11.32 2.88
N TRP A 74 -11.46 -11.88 2.09
CA TRP A 74 -11.12 -13.30 2.16
C TRP A 74 -10.59 -13.69 3.55
N LEU A 75 -9.65 -12.89 4.10
CA LEU A 75 -9.12 -13.11 5.46
C LEU A 75 -10.20 -13.06 6.53
N MET A 76 -11.13 -12.11 6.45
CA MET A 76 -12.22 -12.01 7.41
C MET A 76 -13.17 -13.21 7.34
N GLN A 77 -13.44 -13.73 6.15
CA GLN A 77 -14.35 -14.87 5.97
C GLN A 77 -13.69 -16.19 6.35
N ASN A 78 -12.47 -16.43 5.88
CA ASN A 78 -11.80 -17.73 6.03
C ASN A 78 -10.96 -17.83 7.29
N GLY A 79 -10.34 -16.75 7.74
CA GLY A 79 -9.54 -16.73 8.96
C GLY A 79 -10.37 -16.88 10.25
N MET A 80 -11.67 -16.56 10.21
CA MET A 80 -12.58 -16.82 11.33
C MET A 80 -13.02 -18.29 11.39
N GLN A 81 -13.03 -18.99 10.25
CA GLN A 81 -13.39 -20.40 10.18
C GLN A 81 -12.19 -21.31 10.51
N ASP A 82 -11.04 -20.93 9.99
CA ASP A 82 -9.78 -21.62 10.19
C ASP A 82 -8.64 -20.63 10.39
N PRO A 83 -8.11 -20.48 11.62
CA PRO A 83 -7.00 -19.57 11.90
C PRO A 83 -5.72 -19.88 11.10
N GLU A 84 -5.48 -21.12 10.67
CA GLU A 84 -4.30 -21.48 9.87
C GLU A 84 -4.30 -20.79 8.52
N ASN A 85 -5.48 -20.56 7.92
CA ASN A 85 -5.63 -19.79 6.68
C ASN A 85 -5.15 -18.35 6.84
N ALA A 86 -5.47 -17.70 7.96
CA ALA A 86 -5.02 -16.36 8.24
C ALA A 86 -3.51 -16.29 8.52
N LEU A 87 -2.98 -17.28 9.26
CA LEU A 87 -1.56 -17.34 9.61
C LEU A 87 -0.68 -17.62 8.38
N SER A 88 -1.07 -18.55 7.51
CA SER A 88 -0.33 -18.91 6.30
C SER A 88 -0.24 -17.75 5.29
N SER A 89 -1.27 -16.94 5.18
CA SER A 89 -1.32 -15.80 4.24
C SER A 89 -0.84 -14.48 4.83
N ALA A 90 -0.47 -14.43 6.11
CA ALA A 90 -0.14 -13.20 6.81
C ALA A 90 1.02 -12.42 6.18
N SER A 91 2.09 -13.09 5.76
CA SER A 91 3.26 -12.44 5.15
C SER A 91 2.93 -11.85 3.79
N ASP A 92 2.15 -12.55 2.97
CA ASP A 92 1.73 -12.06 1.66
C ASP A 92 0.79 -10.86 1.81
N TYR A 93 -0.12 -10.92 2.77
CA TYR A 93 -1.00 -9.79 3.08
C TYR A 93 -0.24 -8.56 3.59
N LEU A 94 0.77 -8.74 4.46
CA LEU A 94 1.64 -7.65 4.89
C LEU A 94 2.34 -6.99 3.69
N ASN A 95 2.92 -7.80 2.79
CA ASN A 95 3.58 -7.30 1.58
C ASN A 95 2.60 -6.55 0.68
N LEU A 96 1.40 -7.07 0.47
CA LEU A 96 0.37 -6.43 -0.34
C LEU A 96 -0.01 -5.04 0.22
N VAL A 97 -0.27 -4.94 1.52
CA VAL A 97 -0.58 -3.66 2.17
C VAL A 97 0.60 -2.69 2.11
N ALA A 98 1.83 -3.19 2.29
CA ALA A 98 3.04 -2.37 2.20
C ALA A 98 3.26 -1.83 0.78
N LEU A 99 3.15 -2.68 -0.25
CA LEU A 99 3.27 -2.27 -1.65
C LEU A 99 2.18 -1.27 -2.05
N THR A 100 0.95 -1.49 -1.63
CA THR A 100 -0.16 -0.54 -1.85
C THR A 100 0.12 0.81 -1.21
N SER A 101 0.65 0.81 0.01
CA SER A 101 1.04 2.05 0.71
C SER A 101 2.16 2.78 -0.02
N LEU A 102 3.16 2.07 -0.53
CA LEU A 102 4.25 2.63 -1.34
C LEU A 102 3.72 3.18 -2.67
N THR A 103 2.82 2.46 -3.34
CA THR A 103 2.16 2.92 -4.57
C THR A 103 1.41 4.23 -4.33
N TYR A 104 0.69 4.33 -3.21
CA TYR A 104 0.03 5.58 -2.80
C TYR A 104 1.03 6.72 -2.60
N MET A 105 2.16 6.47 -1.93
CA MET A 105 3.20 7.50 -1.73
C MET A 105 3.85 7.92 -3.05
N TRP A 106 4.03 7.01 -4.00
CA TRP A 106 4.51 7.34 -5.34
C TRP A 106 3.48 8.14 -6.14
N ALA A 107 2.22 7.80 -6.07
CA ALA A 107 1.15 8.57 -6.71
C ALA A 107 1.08 10.02 -6.18
N ARG A 108 1.19 10.20 -4.86
CA ARG A 108 1.29 11.54 -4.25
C ARG A 108 2.54 12.30 -4.69
N THR A 109 3.67 11.60 -4.78
CA THR A 109 4.94 12.19 -5.25
C THR A 109 4.83 12.62 -6.71
N ALA A 110 4.21 11.80 -7.56
CA ALA A 110 3.96 12.12 -8.96
C ALA A 110 3.03 13.35 -9.08
N LYS A 111 1.94 13.38 -8.32
CA LYS A 111 1.03 14.54 -8.26
C LYS A 111 1.75 15.81 -7.82
N PHE A 112 2.58 15.74 -6.79
CA PHE A 112 3.36 16.90 -6.32
C PHE A 112 4.37 17.37 -7.36
N SER A 113 4.92 16.46 -8.18
CA SER A 113 5.93 16.74 -9.20
C SER A 113 5.33 17.14 -10.55
N ASP A 114 4.02 16.96 -10.73
CA ASP A 114 3.31 17.28 -11.95
C ASP A 114 3.39 18.79 -12.26
N GLY A 115 3.69 19.11 -13.53
CA GLY A 115 3.88 20.48 -13.98
C GLY A 115 5.19 21.16 -13.54
N LYS A 116 6.06 20.47 -12.78
CA LYS A 116 7.35 21.00 -12.34
C LYS A 116 8.49 20.55 -13.26
N ASN A 117 9.32 21.51 -13.68
CA ASN A 117 10.36 21.28 -14.69
C ASN A 117 11.74 20.95 -14.13
N GLU A 118 11.95 21.11 -12.83
CA GLU A 118 13.26 20.86 -12.21
C GLU A 118 13.70 19.38 -12.35
N PRO A 119 14.99 19.12 -12.56
CA PRO A 119 15.51 17.77 -12.82
C PRO A 119 15.12 16.75 -11.75
N GLN A 120 15.04 17.17 -10.49
CA GLN A 120 14.66 16.31 -9.37
C GLN A 120 13.23 15.78 -9.48
N HIS A 121 12.26 16.58 -9.96
CA HIS A 121 10.88 16.18 -10.14
C HIS A 121 10.73 15.16 -11.28
N LYS A 122 11.42 15.42 -12.41
CA LYS A 122 11.48 14.47 -13.53
C LYS A 122 12.07 13.12 -13.12
N THR A 123 13.16 13.15 -12.33
CA THR A 123 13.77 11.92 -11.81
C THR A 123 12.82 11.15 -10.90
N LYS A 124 12.09 11.84 -10.03
CA LYS A 124 11.10 11.19 -9.15
C LYS A 124 9.98 10.52 -9.92
N ILE A 125 9.41 11.21 -10.92
CA ILE A 125 8.36 10.62 -11.77
C ILE A 125 8.92 9.37 -12.47
N LYS A 126 10.09 9.46 -13.10
CA LYS A 126 10.72 8.31 -13.78
C LYS A 126 10.96 7.13 -12.83
N THR A 127 11.44 7.39 -11.61
CA THR A 127 11.66 6.34 -10.61
C THR A 127 10.35 5.71 -10.17
N GLY A 128 9.33 6.53 -9.93
CA GLY A 128 7.99 6.05 -9.57
C GLY A 128 7.35 5.22 -10.69
N THR A 129 7.49 5.62 -11.94
CA THR A 129 7.00 4.85 -13.10
C THR A 129 7.68 3.47 -13.21
N TYR A 130 8.94 3.37 -12.81
CA TYR A 130 9.62 2.07 -12.75
C TYR A 130 9.12 1.19 -11.60
N PHE A 131 8.66 1.80 -10.52
CA PHE A 131 8.16 1.09 -9.34
C PHE A 131 6.76 0.49 -9.55
N ILE A 132 5.86 1.23 -10.22
CA ILE A 132 4.48 0.79 -10.48
C ILE A 132 4.39 -0.12 -11.70
#